data_18589599df2d671ba2ca4659977db009
#
_entry.id   18589599df2d671ba2ca4659977db009
#
_cell.length_a   1.000
_cell.length_b   1.000
_cell.length_c   1.000
_cell.angle_alpha   90.00
_cell.angle_beta   90.00
_cell.angle_gamma   90.00
#
_symmetry.space_group_name_H-M   'P 1'
#
loop_
_entity.id
_entity.type
_entity.pdbx_description
1 polymer ?
#
loop_
_entity_poly.entity_id
_entity_poly.type
_entity_poly.pdbx_seq_one_letter_code
_entity_poly.pdbx_strand_id
1 'polypeptide(L)'
;MHNLALSISAINTWRIKFSYHLSIMTTIVLVRKNNEVVVAGDGQVSMGNTVVKSTASKIRKIEKRDVVAGFAGSTADALTLFERLEAKIEKHAGNLSRAAVELAKDWRTDKYLRRLEALMAIGDKDNSYIISGTGDVLEPEGDVIGIGSGGNYALAAGKVLMETDKSAEEIAKKAIKVASEICVFTNDNIKVLKI
;
A
#
# COMPACT_ATOMS: atom_id res chain seq x y z
N MET A 1 30.44 -60.09 18.98
CA MET A 1 29.19 -59.48 19.36
C MET A 1 29.44 -58.02 19.66
N HIS A 2 29.28 -57.12 18.68
CA HIS A 2 29.48 -55.68 18.83
C HIS A 2 28.15 -54.99 18.88
N ASN A 3 27.82 -54.41 20.04
CA ASN A 3 26.67 -53.58 20.25
C ASN A 3 26.90 -52.21 19.57
N LEU A 4 26.15 -51.93 18.55
CA LEU A 4 26.05 -50.59 17.96
C LEU A 4 24.90 -49.86 18.66
N ALA A 5 25.20 -49.06 19.65
CA ALA A 5 24.29 -48.10 20.22
C ALA A 5 24.21 -46.88 19.29
N LEU A 6 23.19 -46.82 18.46
CA LEU A 6 22.88 -45.61 17.70
C LEU A 6 22.31 -44.53 18.63
N SER A 7 23.11 -43.49 18.86
CA SER A 7 22.75 -42.28 19.54
C SER A 7 21.69 -41.54 18.74
N ILE A 8 20.44 -41.52 19.22
CA ILE A 8 19.38 -40.64 18.72
C ILE A 8 19.51 -39.31 19.46
N SER A 9 20.37 -38.43 18.97
CA SER A 9 20.44 -37.06 19.42
C SER A 9 20.62 -36.13 18.21
N ALA A 10 19.55 -35.63 17.68
CA ALA A 10 19.37 -34.33 17.00
C ALA A 10 18.12 -34.34 16.14
N ILE A 11 16.96 -34.53 16.73
CA ILE A 11 15.74 -34.02 16.12
C ILE A 11 15.76 -32.51 16.43
N ASN A 12 16.46 -31.74 15.59
CA ASN A 12 16.30 -30.32 15.54
C ASN A 12 14.84 -30.05 15.18
N THR A 13 14.05 -29.75 16.19
CA THR A 13 12.74 -29.17 16.07
C THR A 13 12.89 -27.87 15.30
N TRP A 14 12.63 -27.92 14.02
CA TRP A 14 12.32 -26.75 13.21
C TRP A 14 11.04 -26.15 13.79
N ARG A 15 11.20 -25.34 14.80
CA ARG A 15 10.17 -24.43 15.28
C ARG A 15 9.98 -23.40 14.17
N ILE A 16 9.16 -23.74 13.18
CA ILE A 16 8.60 -22.77 12.26
C ILE A 16 7.81 -21.81 13.16
N LYS A 17 8.43 -20.71 13.55
CA LYS A 17 7.69 -19.57 14.03
C LYS A 17 6.85 -19.10 12.85
N PHE A 18 5.61 -19.57 12.80
CA PHE A 18 4.57 -18.83 12.10
C PHE A 18 4.42 -17.51 12.83
N SER A 19 5.29 -16.55 12.52
CA SER A 19 4.97 -15.17 12.71
C SER A 19 3.78 -14.94 11.79
N TYR A 20 2.58 -14.86 12.37
CA TYR A 20 1.46 -14.24 11.69
C TYR A 20 1.84 -12.76 11.51
N HIS A 21 2.69 -12.49 10.53
CA HIS A 21 2.78 -11.17 9.97
C HIS A 21 1.35 -10.84 9.55
N LEU A 22 0.77 -9.82 10.14
CA LEU A 22 -0.42 -9.17 9.58
C LEU A 22 0.04 -8.65 8.21
N SER A 23 0.00 -9.54 7.22
CA SER A 23 0.39 -9.21 5.86
C SER A 23 -0.46 -8.02 5.43
N ILE A 24 0.18 -7.05 4.82
CA ILE A 24 -0.47 -5.88 4.20
C ILE A 24 -1.44 -6.41 3.13
N MET A 25 -2.66 -6.77 3.55
CA MET A 25 -3.66 -7.44 2.72
C MET A 25 -4.50 -6.41 1.98
N THR A 26 -3.91 -5.80 0.96
CA THR A 26 -4.50 -4.67 0.22
C THR A 26 -3.76 -4.48 -1.08
N THR A 27 -4.43 -3.95 -2.08
CA THR A 27 -3.79 -3.47 -3.30
C THR A 27 -4.21 -2.03 -3.56
N ILE A 28 -3.22 -1.16 -3.68
CA ILE A 28 -3.39 0.23 -4.10
C ILE A 28 -2.53 0.44 -5.34
N VAL A 29 -3.05 1.15 -6.31
CA VAL A 29 -2.30 1.69 -7.43
C VAL A 29 -2.56 3.18 -7.56
N LEU A 30 -1.50 3.95 -7.84
CA LEU A 30 -1.59 5.35 -8.22
C LEU A 30 -1.03 5.48 -9.64
N VAL A 31 -1.74 6.16 -10.50
CA VAL A 31 -1.38 6.37 -11.91
C VAL A 31 -1.44 7.87 -12.22
N ARG A 32 -0.39 8.38 -12.82
CA ARG A 32 -0.33 9.73 -13.37
C ARG A 32 -0.27 9.66 -14.89
N LYS A 33 -1.18 10.30 -15.59
CA LYS A 33 -1.17 10.38 -17.05
C LYS A 33 -1.98 11.58 -17.54
N ASN A 34 -1.45 12.33 -18.52
CA ASN A 34 -2.14 13.46 -19.15
C ASN A 34 -2.71 14.49 -18.16
N ASN A 35 -1.91 14.90 -17.18
CA ASN A 35 -2.27 15.83 -16.09
C ASN A 35 -3.38 15.32 -15.14
N GLU A 36 -3.79 14.07 -15.24
CA GLU A 36 -4.69 13.42 -14.30
C GLU A 36 -3.89 12.52 -13.36
N VAL A 37 -4.18 12.59 -12.06
CA VAL A 37 -3.63 11.70 -11.05
C VAL A 37 -4.76 10.90 -10.43
N VAL A 38 -4.65 9.58 -10.52
CA VAL A 38 -5.68 8.64 -10.10
C VAL A 38 -5.12 7.70 -9.06
N VAL A 39 -5.81 7.54 -7.94
CA VAL A 39 -5.57 6.44 -7.00
C VAL A 39 -6.72 5.46 -7.06
N ALA A 40 -6.41 4.18 -7.18
CA ALA A 40 -7.38 3.10 -7.09
C ALA A 40 -6.98 2.10 -6.02
N GLY A 41 -7.97 1.50 -5.38
CA GLY A 41 -7.78 0.46 -4.38
C GLY A 41 -8.87 -0.59 -4.43
N ASP A 42 -8.52 -1.82 -4.08
CA ASP A 42 -9.46 -2.91 -3.88
C ASP A 42 -10.26 -2.74 -2.57
N GLY A 43 -11.36 -3.47 -2.44
CA GLY A 43 -12.23 -3.39 -1.26
C GLY A 43 -12.01 -4.48 -0.22
N GLN A 44 -11.10 -5.45 -0.42
CA GLN A 44 -10.99 -6.62 0.45
C GLN A 44 -10.29 -6.31 1.76
N VAL A 45 -10.88 -6.76 2.86
CA VAL A 45 -10.25 -6.88 4.19
C VAL A 45 -10.29 -8.34 4.59
N SER A 46 -9.13 -8.92 4.87
CA SER A 46 -8.99 -10.31 5.28
C SER A 46 -8.41 -10.41 6.69
N MET A 47 -8.81 -11.45 7.41
CA MET A 47 -8.25 -11.85 8.70
C MET A 47 -7.74 -13.28 8.56
N GLY A 48 -6.43 -13.44 8.46
CA GLY A 48 -5.83 -14.70 8.05
C GLY A 48 -6.37 -15.11 6.66
N ASN A 49 -6.97 -16.28 6.57
CA ASN A 49 -7.52 -16.82 5.32
C ASN A 49 -9.01 -16.51 5.11
N THR A 50 -9.60 -15.62 5.92
CA THR A 50 -11.03 -15.29 5.84
C THR A 50 -11.23 -13.86 5.36
N VAL A 51 -12.06 -13.69 4.33
CA VAL A 51 -12.51 -12.36 3.89
C VAL A 51 -13.61 -11.88 4.85
N VAL A 52 -13.34 -10.79 5.60
CA VAL A 52 -14.29 -10.22 6.56
C VAL A 52 -15.06 -9.03 5.99
N LYS A 53 -14.53 -8.38 4.96
CA LYS A 53 -15.21 -7.30 4.25
C LYS A 53 -14.68 -7.23 2.82
N SER A 54 -15.56 -6.94 1.85
CA SER A 54 -15.23 -6.87 0.43
C SER A 54 -15.36 -5.47 -0.18
N THR A 55 -15.84 -4.48 0.60
CA THR A 55 -16.19 -3.13 0.11
C THR A 55 -15.54 -2.00 0.91
N ALA A 56 -14.41 -2.24 1.55
CA ALA A 56 -13.69 -1.23 2.31
C ALA A 56 -13.18 -0.10 1.41
N SER A 57 -12.99 1.09 1.97
CA SER A 57 -12.30 2.18 1.29
C SER A 57 -10.93 2.36 1.90
N LYS A 58 -9.90 2.23 1.08
CA LYS A 58 -8.49 2.32 1.46
C LYS A 58 -7.80 3.51 0.79
N ILE A 59 -8.60 4.36 0.15
CA ILE A 59 -8.16 5.55 -0.57
C ILE A 59 -8.93 6.78 -0.08
N ARG A 60 -8.29 7.95 -0.14
CA ARG A 60 -8.87 9.23 0.27
C ARG A 60 -8.40 10.35 -0.65
N LYS A 61 -9.25 11.35 -0.86
CA LYS A 61 -8.91 12.63 -1.47
C LYS A 61 -8.91 13.71 -0.38
N ILE A 62 -7.91 14.56 -0.40
CA ILE A 62 -7.80 15.76 0.44
C ILE A 62 -8.22 16.95 -0.43
N GLU A 63 -9.52 17.24 -0.41
CA GLU A 63 -10.19 18.14 -1.36
C GLU A 63 -9.59 19.54 -1.44
N LYS A 64 -9.24 20.12 -0.27
CA LYS A 64 -8.70 21.49 -0.21
C LYS A 64 -7.35 21.69 -0.88
N ARG A 65 -6.67 20.60 -1.25
CA ARG A 65 -5.28 20.63 -1.73
C ARG A 65 -5.03 19.76 -2.96
N ASP A 66 -6.09 19.19 -3.54
CA ASP A 66 -5.96 18.29 -4.70
C ASP A 66 -4.87 17.22 -4.49
N VAL A 67 -4.97 16.49 -3.38
CA VAL A 67 -4.09 15.37 -3.08
C VAL A 67 -4.91 14.10 -2.98
N VAL A 68 -4.45 13.04 -3.64
CA VAL A 68 -4.98 11.69 -3.47
C VAL A 68 -4.02 10.82 -2.68
N ALA A 69 -4.56 9.94 -1.86
CA ALA A 69 -3.77 9.03 -1.04
C ALA A 69 -4.40 7.65 -0.95
N GLY A 70 -3.56 6.62 -0.91
CA GLY A 70 -3.96 5.23 -0.70
C GLY A 70 -3.09 4.58 0.38
N PHE A 71 -3.69 3.70 1.16
CA PHE A 71 -3.05 3.06 2.31
C PHE A 71 -3.13 1.54 2.21
N ALA A 72 -2.00 0.88 2.38
CA ALA A 72 -1.88 -0.56 2.47
C ALA A 72 -1.36 -0.95 3.87
N GLY A 73 -2.24 -1.54 4.70
CA GLY A 73 -1.98 -1.89 6.09
C GLY A 73 -3.27 -2.14 6.86
N SER A 74 -3.22 -2.08 8.19
CA SER A 74 -4.40 -2.20 9.05
C SER A 74 -5.36 -1.02 8.85
N THR A 75 -6.65 -1.30 8.71
CA THR A 75 -7.68 -0.27 8.48
C THR A 75 -7.85 0.71 9.64
N ALA A 76 -7.58 0.28 10.88
CA ALA A 76 -7.66 1.14 12.06
C ALA A 76 -6.58 2.25 12.04
N ASP A 77 -5.43 1.92 11.49
CA ASP A 77 -4.27 2.80 11.44
C ASP A 77 -4.33 3.77 10.26
N ALA A 78 -5.02 3.36 9.17
CA ALA A 78 -5.19 4.17 7.97
C ALA A 78 -5.83 5.53 8.27
N LEU A 79 -6.88 5.57 9.10
CA LEU A 79 -7.57 6.81 9.44
C LEU A 79 -6.65 7.80 10.14
N THR A 80 -5.91 7.35 11.15
CA THR A 80 -4.96 8.19 11.89
C THR A 80 -3.86 8.74 10.97
N LEU A 81 -3.35 7.93 10.05
CA LEU A 81 -2.31 8.37 9.12
C LEU A 81 -2.84 9.35 8.08
N PHE A 82 -4.06 9.16 7.58
CA PHE A 82 -4.70 10.14 6.69
C PHE A 82 -4.94 11.49 7.39
N GLU A 83 -5.43 11.51 8.62
CA GLU A 83 -5.62 12.72 9.41
C GLU A 83 -4.29 13.45 9.67
N ARG A 84 -3.23 12.70 10.00
CA ARG A 84 -1.89 13.27 10.17
C ARG A 84 -1.32 13.81 8.86
N LEU A 85 -1.51 13.12 7.74
CA LEU A 85 -1.12 13.62 6.41
C LEU A 85 -1.81 14.95 6.10
N GLU A 86 -3.13 15.01 6.28
CA GLU A 86 -3.91 16.22 6.04
C GLU A 86 -3.41 17.40 6.88
N ALA A 87 -3.17 17.18 8.17
CA ALA A 87 -2.62 18.20 9.06
C ALA A 87 -1.21 18.68 8.62
N LYS A 88 -0.35 17.77 8.13
CA LYS A 88 0.96 18.16 7.59
C LYS A 88 0.85 18.94 6.28
N ILE A 89 -0.04 18.55 5.39
CA ILE A 89 -0.30 19.28 4.15
C ILE A 89 -0.79 20.69 4.45
N GLU A 90 -1.72 20.87 5.38
CA GLU A 90 -2.19 22.19 5.82
C GLU A 90 -1.07 23.02 6.44
N LYS A 91 -0.30 22.44 7.37
CA LYS A 91 0.83 23.09 8.05
C LYS A 91 1.88 23.61 7.07
N HIS A 92 2.09 22.91 5.97
CA HIS A 92 3.11 23.25 4.96
C HIS A 92 2.52 23.92 3.71
N ALA A 93 1.35 24.55 3.84
CA ALA A 93 0.69 25.32 2.78
C ALA A 93 0.48 24.55 1.46
N GLY A 94 0.28 23.22 1.55
CA GLY A 94 0.07 22.34 0.40
C GLY A 94 1.34 21.73 -0.20
N ASN A 95 2.53 21.99 0.37
CA ASN A 95 3.77 21.38 -0.11
C ASN A 95 3.79 19.89 0.25
N LEU A 96 3.47 19.04 -0.73
CA LEU A 96 3.33 17.60 -0.55
C LEU A 96 4.65 16.93 -0.13
N SER A 97 5.76 17.32 -0.76
CA SER A 97 7.10 16.79 -0.44
C SER A 97 7.45 17.04 1.02
N ARG A 98 7.25 18.26 1.51
CA ARG A 98 7.52 18.62 2.91
C ARG A 98 6.59 17.87 3.86
N ALA A 99 5.31 17.77 3.51
CA ALA A 99 4.31 17.06 4.31
C ALA A 99 4.65 15.56 4.41
N ALA A 100 5.08 14.93 3.31
CA ALA A 100 5.51 13.54 3.27
C ALA A 100 6.68 13.27 4.21
N VAL A 101 7.74 14.09 4.15
CA VAL A 101 8.92 13.97 5.02
C VAL A 101 8.56 14.16 6.49
N GLU A 102 7.73 15.15 6.82
CA GLU A 102 7.33 15.39 8.21
C GLU A 102 6.39 14.28 8.74
N LEU A 103 5.54 13.71 7.89
CA LEU A 103 4.74 12.55 8.26
C LEU A 103 5.63 11.32 8.52
N ALA A 104 6.60 11.05 7.66
CA ALA A 104 7.53 9.94 7.81
C ALA A 104 8.36 10.03 9.11
N LYS A 105 8.81 11.23 9.49
CA LYS A 105 9.47 11.49 10.77
C LYS A 105 8.58 11.17 11.96
N ASP A 106 7.32 11.67 11.93
CA ASP A 106 6.35 11.39 12.98
C ASP A 106 6.07 9.90 13.06
N TRP A 107 5.88 9.22 11.92
CA TRP A 107 5.61 7.80 11.87
C TRP A 107 6.74 6.98 12.51
N ARG A 108 7.97 7.28 12.15
CA ARG A 108 9.16 6.60 12.68
C ARG A 108 9.35 6.81 14.19
N THR A 109 9.07 8.01 14.71
CA THR A 109 9.37 8.42 16.09
C THR A 109 8.25 8.16 17.06
N ASP A 110 7.00 8.08 16.61
CA ASP A 110 5.84 7.79 17.44
C ASP A 110 5.85 6.35 17.93
N LYS A 111 5.69 6.14 19.25
CA LYS A 111 5.76 4.81 19.87
C LYS A 111 4.70 3.83 19.38
N TYR A 112 3.55 4.34 18.95
CA TYR A 112 2.43 3.55 18.45
C TYR A 112 2.55 3.35 16.96
N LEU A 113 2.75 4.42 16.18
CA LEU A 113 2.80 4.37 14.72
C LEU A 113 3.99 3.56 14.20
N ARG A 114 5.17 3.67 14.80
CA ARG A 114 6.38 2.95 14.34
C ARG A 114 6.28 1.42 14.36
N ARG A 115 5.22 0.88 14.99
CA ARG A 115 4.94 -0.55 15.01
C ARG A 115 4.05 -1.00 13.83
N LEU A 116 3.56 -0.03 13.06
CA LEU A 116 2.66 -0.30 11.95
C LEU A 116 3.48 -0.69 10.72
N GLU A 117 3.33 -1.93 10.30
CA GLU A 117 3.81 -2.40 9.01
C GLU A 117 2.82 -1.95 7.94
N ALA A 118 3.04 -0.78 7.36
CA ALA A 118 2.15 -0.20 6.40
C ALA A 118 2.89 0.65 5.36
N LEU A 119 2.25 0.85 4.23
CA LEU A 119 2.70 1.73 3.15
C LEU A 119 1.58 2.71 2.80
N MET A 120 1.95 3.93 2.48
CA MET A 120 1.05 4.93 1.96
C MET A 120 1.58 5.44 0.62
N ALA A 121 0.75 5.44 -0.43
CA ALA A 121 1.01 6.11 -1.69
C ALA A 121 0.22 7.43 -1.69
N ILE A 122 0.90 8.53 -2.01
CA ILE A 122 0.29 9.86 -2.10
C ILE A 122 0.68 10.55 -3.40
N GLY A 123 -0.17 11.39 -3.93
CA GLY A 123 0.12 12.17 -5.13
C GLY A 123 -0.71 13.44 -5.23
N ASP A 124 -0.08 14.49 -5.71
CA ASP A 124 -0.70 15.72 -6.21
C ASP A 124 -0.43 15.85 -7.73
N LYS A 125 -0.74 17.00 -8.31
CA LYS A 125 -0.51 17.24 -9.75
C LYS A 125 0.96 17.15 -10.17
N ASP A 126 1.91 17.41 -9.27
CA ASP A 126 3.34 17.55 -9.58
C ASP A 126 4.17 16.34 -9.10
N ASN A 127 3.82 15.78 -7.94
CA ASN A 127 4.65 14.79 -7.24
C ASN A 127 3.87 13.55 -6.80
N SER A 128 4.57 12.43 -6.66
CA SER A 128 4.02 11.19 -6.08
C SER A 128 5.06 10.53 -5.19
N TYR A 129 4.63 10.06 -4.00
CA TYR A 129 5.53 9.45 -3.01
C TYR A 129 4.96 8.16 -2.46
N ILE A 130 5.87 7.26 -2.06
CA ILE A 130 5.58 6.14 -1.15
C ILE A 130 6.18 6.49 0.20
N ILE A 131 5.37 6.40 1.25
CA ILE A 131 5.80 6.60 2.64
C ILE A 131 5.68 5.25 3.35
N SER A 132 6.75 4.83 4.05
CA SER A 132 6.76 3.59 4.84
C SER A 132 6.72 3.84 6.34
N GLY A 133 6.29 2.84 7.10
CA GLY A 133 6.33 2.85 8.57
C GLY A 133 7.74 2.89 9.15
N THR A 134 8.75 2.56 8.37
CA THR A 134 10.18 2.69 8.73
C THR A 134 10.70 4.12 8.61
N GLY A 135 9.90 5.03 8.06
CA GLY A 135 10.23 6.44 7.91
C GLY A 135 10.87 6.80 6.57
N ASP A 136 10.79 5.89 5.59
CA ASP A 136 11.28 6.17 4.24
C ASP A 136 10.24 6.99 3.46
N VAL A 137 10.72 7.92 2.67
CA VAL A 137 9.95 8.65 1.66
C VAL A 137 10.65 8.41 0.33
N LEU A 138 9.96 7.68 -0.54
CA LEU A 138 10.48 7.33 -1.86
C LEU A 138 9.68 8.07 -2.92
N GLU A 139 10.37 8.68 -3.86
CA GLU A 139 9.80 9.18 -5.10
C GLU A 139 10.11 8.16 -6.19
N PRO A 140 9.12 7.34 -6.59
CA PRO A 140 9.36 6.29 -7.57
C PRO A 140 9.62 6.87 -8.96
N GLU A 141 10.51 6.22 -9.70
CA GLU A 141 10.67 6.52 -11.11
C GLU A 141 9.44 6.06 -11.90
N GLY A 142 8.88 6.96 -12.70
CA GLY A 142 7.72 6.69 -13.56
C GLY A 142 6.37 6.99 -12.92
N ASP A 143 5.33 6.86 -13.75
CA ASP A 143 4.00 7.42 -13.49
C ASP A 143 3.02 6.40 -12.86
N VAL A 144 3.51 5.24 -12.43
CA VAL A 144 2.70 4.20 -11.79
C VAL A 144 3.35 3.78 -10.48
N ILE A 145 2.57 3.81 -9.40
CA ILE A 145 2.93 3.28 -8.08
C ILE A 145 2.00 2.13 -7.74
N GLY A 146 2.55 1.02 -7.26
CA GLY A 146 1.78 -0.09 -6.71
C GLY A 146 2.26 -0.45 -5.31
N ILE A 147 1.35 -0.51 -4.33
CA ILE A 147 1.66 -0.90 -2.94
C ILE A 147 0.69 -1.95 -2.41
N GLY A 148 1.13 -2.68 -1.41
CA GLY A 148 0.38 -3.76 -0.79
C GLY A 148 0.63 -5.13 -1.40
N SER A 149 -0.10 -6.15 -0.96
CA SER A 149 0.11 -7.56 -1.35
C SER A 149 -0.03 -7.82 -2.86
N GLY A 150 -0.98 -7.17 -3.51
CA GLY A 150 -1.15 -7.22 -4.98
C GLY A 150 -0.45 -6.07 -5.71
N GLY A 151 0.28 -5.20 -5.00
CA GLY A 151 0.87 -3.98 -5.55
C GLY A 151 1.81 -4.22 -6.71
N ASN A 152 2.65 -5.24 -6.63
CA ASN A 152 3.59 -5.58 -7.72
C ASN A 152 2.87 -6.04 -9.00
N TYR A 153 1.76 -6.76 -8.88
CA TYR A 153 0.95 -7.16 -10.05
C TYR A 153 0.26 -5.95 -10.67
N ALA A 154 -0.31 -5.07 -9.83
CA ALA A 154 -0.91 -3.82 -10.30
C ALA A 154 0.12 -2.88 -10.94
N LEU A 155 1.32 -2.76 -10.35
CA LEU A 155 2.43 -1.98 -10.91
C LEU A 155 2.85 -2.50 -12.29
N ALA A 156 3.07 -3.80 -12.41
CA ALA A 156 3.49 -4.40 -13.68
C ALA A 156 2.42 -4.21 -14.77
N ALA A 157 1.15 -4.48 -14.45
CA ALA A 157 0.04 -4.25 -15.37
C ALA A 157 -0.09 -2.77 -15.74
N GLY A 158 -0.01 -1.87 -14.75
CA GLY A 158 -0.07 -0.43 -14.97
C GLY A 158 1.01 0.07 -15.89
N LYS A 159 2.27 -0.35 -15.70
CA LYS A 159 3.39 0.04 -16.55
C LYS A 159 3.16 -0.34 -18.04
N VAL A 160 2.70 -1.55 -18.31
CA VAL A 160 2.38 -1.99 -19.68
C VAL A 160 1.21 -1.17 -20.25
N LEU A 161 0.19 -0.91 -19.46
CA LEU A 161 -0.98 -0.15 -19.90
C LEU A 161 -0.69 1.34 -20.14
N MET A 162 0.38 1.90 -19.57
CA MET A 162 0.83 3.28 -19.87
C MET A 162 1.18 3.48 -21.34
N GLU A 163 1.59 2.43 -22.05
CA GLU A 163 1.91 2.44 -23.47
C GLU A 163 0.67 2.48 -24.38
N THR A 164 -0.53 2.42 -23.81
CA THR A 164 -1.81 2.45 -24.55
C THR A 164 -2.46 3.84 -24.49
N ASP A 165 -3.49 4.06 -25.31
CA ASP A 165 -4.29 5.30 -25.33
C ASP A 165 -5.30 5.41 -24.15
N LYS A 166 -5.25 4.49 -23.18
CA LYS A 166 -6.16 4.50 -22.02
C LYS A 166 -5.90 5.69 -21.10
N SER A 167 -6.98 6.21 -20.51
CA SER A 167 -6.92 7.22 -19.46
C SER A 167 -6.26 6.68 -18.19
N ALA A 168 -5.78 7.57 -17.30
CA ALA A 168 -5.23 7.18 -16.00
C ALA A 168 -6.21 6.34 -15.18
N GLU A 169 -7.50 6.68 -15.22
CA GLU A 169 -8.56 5.94 -14.53
C GLU A 169 -8.75 4.51 -15.07
N GLU A 170 -8.77 4.35 -16.40
CA GLU A 170 -8.88 3.02 -17.02
C GLU A 170 -7.67 2.14 -16.72
N ILE A 171 -6.48 2.74 -16.73
CA ILE A 171 -5.23 2.04 -16.38
C ILE A 171 -5.29 1.57 -14.93
N ALA A 172 -5.63 2.46 -14.00
CA ALA A 172 -5.71 2.13 -12.58
C ALA A 172 -6.73 1.01 -12.31
N LYS A 173 -7.93 1.08 -12.89
CA LYS A 173 -8.95 0.03 -12.77
C LYS A 173 -8.47 -1.32 -13.33
N LYS A 174 -7.87 -1.32 -14.53
CA LYS A 174 -7.37 -2.55 -15.13
C LYS A 174 -6.19 -3.14 -14.34
N ALA A 175 -5.31 -2.32 -13.81
CA ALA A 175 -4.19 -2.76 -12.99
C ALA A 175 -4.66 -3.46 -11.70
N ILE A 176 -5.64 -2.90 -10.99
CA ILE A 176 -6.26 -3.56 -9.83
C ILE A 176 -6.98 -4.86 -10.25
N LYS A 177 -7.69 -4.84 -11.39
CA LYS A 177 -8.37 -6.04 -11.91
C LYS A 177 -7.38 -7.19 -12.15
N VAL A 178 -6.26 -6.93 -12.82
CA VAL A 178 -5.20 -7.94 -13.01
C VAL A 178 -4.66 -8.43 -11.66
N ALA A 179 -4.41 -7.53 -10.72
CA ALA A 179 -3.96 -7.91 -9.39
C ALA A 179 -5.00 -8.80 -8.67
N SER A 180 -6.30 -8.54 -8.84
CA SER A 180 -7.37 -9.34 -8.22
C SER A 180 -7.47 -10.77 -8.78
N GLU A 181 -7.00 -11.01 -9.99
CA GLU A 181 -6.97 -12.34 -10.62
C GLU A 181 -5.79 -13.20 -10.15
N ILE A 182 -4.77 -12.57 -9.54
CA ILE A 182 -3.52 -13.23 -9.14
C ILE A 182 -3.37 -13.28 -7.61
N CYS A 183 -3.66 -12.16 -6.93
CA CYS A 183 -3.45 -12.00 -5.49
C CYS A 183 -4.71 -12.38 -4.72
N VAL A 184 -4.63 -13.41 -3.89
CA VAL A 184 -5.74 -13.90 -3.05
C VAL A 184 -6.25 -12.87 -2.02
N PHE A 185 -5.48 -11.81 -1.77
CA PHE A 185 -5.82 -10.73 -0.84
C PHE A 185 -6.35 -9.47 -1.54
N THR A 186 -6.73 -9.59 -2.81
CA THR A 186 -7.22 -8.48 -3.64
C THR A 186 -8.52 -8.91 -4.30
N ASN A 187 -9.54 -8.07 -4.23
CA ASN A 187 -10.78 -8.30 -4.98
C ASN A 187 -10.99 -7.21 -6.06
N ASP A 188 -12.04 -7.38 -6.86
CA ASP A 188 -12.40 -6.48 -7.95
C ASP A 188 -13.47 -5.43 -7.58
N ASN A 189 -13.77 -5.26 -6.28
CA ASN A 189 -14.55 -4.13 -5.78
C ASN A 189 -13.69 -2.86 -5.75
N ILE A 190 -13.45 -2.30 -6.91
CA ILE A 190 -12.48 -1.23 -7.12
C ILE A 190 -13.10 0.12 -6.78
N LYS A 191 -12.45 0.88 -5.91
CA LYS A 191 -12.73 2.31 -5.70
C LYS A 191 -11.68 3.15 -6.37
N VAL A 192 -12.08 4.31 -6.89
CA VAL A 192 -11.22 5.24 -7.61
C VAL A 192 -11.48 6.65 -7.12
N LEU A 193 -10.40 7.42 -6.93
CA LEU A 193 -10.42 8.86 -6.71
C LEU A 193 -9.41 9.53 -7.63
N LYS A 194 -9.69 10.76 -8.02
CA LYS A 194 -8.84 11.52 -8.96
C LYS A 194 -8.78 13.01 -8.67
N ILE A 195 -7.74 13.62 -9.19
CA ILE A 195 -7.47 15.06 -9.24
C ILE A 195 -6.92 15.44 -10.61
#